data_e32b07f98f8dd8732a9425e762b8c4c7
#
_entry.id   e32b07f98f8dd8732a9425e762b8c4c7
#
_cell.length_a   1.000
_cell.length_b   1.000
_cell.length_c   1.000
_cell.angle_alpha   90.00
_cell.angle_beta   90.00
_cell.angle_gamma   90.00
#
_symmetry.space_group_name_H-M   'P 1'
#
loop_
_entity.id
_entity.type
_entity.pdbx_description
1 polymer ?
#
loop_
_entity_poly.entity_id
_entity_poly.type
_entity_poly.pdbx_seq_one_letter_code
_entity_poly.pdbx_strand_id
1 'polypeptide(L)'
;MVCHMPKSSKSIQEMEATVYLQEVLKATKNNTPSEFQTVKEECLNCIQEALLQGQWQRAAELMISYLETLENTSREKQLAAHEEIWRIGTEILQQHPRSNIDETNHFADRMKNSGVGRYLKVSLEHAFHLLCSGFLDEAYQHLVLAESWRYGEQTAVHEKELKLVQGYRGLLDYYKWLKRKTDLLELDEGSYAESSVQQEMEHLYRQAKGSLKEIIKFPGVWDPFVMCYVDMLEHYEKYEEAKEVLSEYAYNSKYPSNPNAHVFFYHFLKRRGESRKIKISVLQVLHERVPSHELMLEFYSLLKKSKKKRKHKLRLRVIFAVLDYPDWKENVKAWRFLAKQIVEILQNCGKQLDWLKKEWSFRKDWWPAFHFSVYLAKRNWQDNERLACEKLLVAGVLLGKDCKYFKYIMKEHYKAKKRKFKTLKTFIKEHSWVAQRLCA
;
A
#
# COMPACT_ATOMS: atom_id res chain seq x y z
N MET A 1 23.90 -18.56 26.79
CA MET A 1 24.02 -17.21 26.23
C MET A 1 22.69 -16.84 25.60
N VAL A 2 21.88 -16.08 26.34
CA VAL A 2 20.54 -15.63 25.95
C VAL A 2 20.73 -14.27 25.31
N CYS A 3 20.54 -14.19 23.97
CA CYS A 3 20.54 -12.92 23.26
C CYS A 3 19.23 -12.17 23.56
N HIS A 4 19.31 -11.13 24.38
CA HIS A 4 18.27 -10.12 24.49
C HIS A 4 18.15 -9.36 23.17
N MET A 5 16.98 -9.48 22.52
CA MET A 5 16.59 -8.54 21.48
C MET A 5 16.21 -7.19 22.09
N PRO A 6 16.61 -6.06 21.51
CA PRO A 6 16.19 -4.75 21.99
C PRO A 6 14.69 -4.57 21.71
N LYS A 7 13.95 -4.20 22.76
CA LYS A 7 12.53 -3.80 22.65
C LYS A 7 12.45 -2.55 21.79
N SER A 8 11.60 -2.61 20.82
CA SER A 8 11.46 -1.75 19.66
C SER A 8 11.19 -0.27 20.00
N SER A 9 11.72 0.61 19.15
CA SER A 9 11.44 2.05 19.07
C SER A 9 9.95 2.43 19.01
N LYS A 10 9.04 1.49 18.75
CA LYS A 10 7.58 1.69 18.82
C LYS A 10 7.09 2.06 20.22
N SER A 11 7.65 1.46 21.27
CA SER A 11 7.20 1.73 22.65
C SER A 11 7.61 3.13 23.13
N ILE A 12 8.69 3.69 22.58
CA ILE A 12 9.16 5.04 22.93
C ILE A 12 8.28 6.10 22.26
N GLN A 13 7.95 5.94 20.99
CA GLN A 13 7.05 6.87 20.28
C GLN A 13 5.60 6.82 20.80
N GLU A 14 5.09 5.64 21.18
CA GLU A 14 3.79 5.52 21.84
C GLU A 14 3.78 6.10 23.24
N MET A 15 4.89 5.99 23.99
CA MET A 15 5.05 6.64 25.29
C MET A 15 5.16 8.17 25.16
N GLU A 16 5.94 8.67 24.21
CA GLU A 16 6.05 10.12 23.96
C GLU A 16 4.73 10.73 23.51
N ALA A 17 3.98 10.06 22.63
CA ALA A 17 2.63 10.48 22.22
C ALA A 17 1.66 10.47 23.41
N THR A 18 1.75 9.46 24.28
CA THR A 18 0.88 9.35 25.46
C THR A 18 1.21 10.40 26.51
N VAL A 19 2.51 10.70 26.72
CA VAL A 19 2.96 11.76 27.62
C VAL A 19 2.56 13.13 27.10
N TYR A 20 2.72 13.38 25.78
CA TYR A 20 2.26 14.63 25.16
C TYR A 20 0.75 14.81 25.26
N LEU A 21 -0.05 13.77 25.02
CA LEU A 21 -1.50 13.81 25.23
C LEU A 21 -1.89 14.02 26.69
N GLN A 22 -1.15 13.44 27.65
CA GLN A 22 -1.39 13.66 29.07
C GLN A 22 -1.00 15.07 29.52
N GLU A 23 0.04 15.67 28.94
CA GLU A 23 0.39 17.07 29.21
C GLU A 23 -0.61 18.05 28.60
N VAL A 24 -1.08 17.79 27.38
CA VAL A 24 -2.16 18.56 26.75
C VAL A 24 -3.46 18.43 27.55
N LEU A 25 -3.82 17.23 28.02
CA LEU A 25 -4.99 17.01 28.88
C LEU A 25 -4.86 17.62 30.26
N LYS A 26 -3.65 17.72 30.84
CA LYS A 26 -3.40 18.44 32.11
C LYS A 26 -3.47 19.94 31.93
N ALA A 27 -2.95 20.46 30.81
CA ALA A 27 -3.05 21.89 30.48
C ALA A 27 -4.50 22.34 30.26
N THR A 28 -5.34 21.47 29.67
CA THR A 28 -6.77 21.73 29.45
C THR A 28 -7.60 21.61 30.72
N LYS A 29 -7.19 20.84 31.75
CA LYS A 29 -7.93 20.69 33.02
C LYS A 29 -7.80 21.89 33.97
N ASN A 30 -6.84 22.76 33.77
CA ASN A 30 -6.58 23.90 34.68
C ASN A 30 -7.05 25.27 34.18
N ASN A 31 -7.60 25.33 32.93
CA ASN A 31 -8.17 26.56 32.40
C ASN A 31 -9.67 26.40 32.22
N THR A 32 -10.45 27.16 32.98
CA THR A 32 -11.83 27.47 32.56
C THR A 32 -11.73 28.10 31.17
N PRO A 33 -12.43 27.56 30.15
CA PRO A 33 -12.37 28.10 28.79
C PRO A 33 -12.72 29.58 28.85
N SER A 34 -11.90 30.43 28.22
CA SER A 34 -12.24 31.84 28.10
C SER A 34 -13.55 31.94 27.30
N GLU A 35 -14.36 32.97 27.58
CA GLU A 35 -15.63 33.21 26.85
C GLU A 35 -15.43 33.13 25.33
N PHE A 36 -14.30 33.63 24.84
CA PHE A 36 -13.89 33.49 23.45
C PHE A 36 -13.73 32.01 23.00
N GLN A 37 -13.11 31.13 23.81
CA GLN A 37 -12.93 29.74 23.44
C GLN A 37 -14.28 29.01 23.36
N THR A 38 -15.19 29.30 24.25
CA THR A 38 -16.53 28.72 24.23
C THR A 38 -17.30 29.16 22.96
N VAL A 39 -17.28 30.44 22.62
CA VAL A 39 -17.94 30.97 21.41
C VAL A 39 -17.29 30.40 20.14
N LYS A 40 -15.95 30.30 20.11
CA LYS A 40 -15.23 29.68 19.01
C LYS A 40 -15.64 28.22 18.78
N GLU A 41 -15.68 27.42 19.86
CA GLU A 41 -16.06 26.01 19.78
C GLU A 41 -17.53 25.82 19.36
N GLU A 42 -18.44 26.62 19.88
CA GLU A 42 -19.84 26.61 19.47
C GLU A 42 -19.99 26.96 17.98
N CYS A 43 -19.31 27.99 17.51
CA CYS A 43 -19.34 28.39 16.11
C CYS A 43 -18.82 27.30 15.19
N LEU A 44 -17.67 26.68 15.52
CA LEU A 44 -17.09 25.57 14.76
C LEU A 44 -18.00 24.33 14.76
N ASN A 45 -18.67 24.03 15.89
CA ASN A 45 -19.63 22.93 15.96
C ASN A 45 -20.84 23.19 15.05
N CYS A 46 -21.37 24.41 15.03
CA CYS A 46 -22.47 24.80 14.14
C CYS A 46 -22.04 24.71 12.65
N ILE A 47 -20.84 25.13 12.32
CA ILE A 47 -20.28 24.99 10.97
C ILE A 47 -20.17 23.51 10.60
N GLN A 48 -19.61 22.68 11.47
CA GLN A 48 -19.47 21.24 11.23
C GLN A 48 -20.83 20.57 11.03
N GLU A 49 -21.83 20.93 11.81
CA GLU A 49 -23.19 20.42 11.65
C GLU A 49 -23.79 20.84 10.29
N ALA A 50 -23.62 22.09 9.89
CA ALA A 50 -24.06 22.58 8.59
C ALA A 50 -23.39 21.86 7.42
N LEU A 51 -22.08 21.61 7.53
CA LEU A 51 -21.32 20.84 6.53
C LEU A 51 -21.82 19.40 6.42
N LEU A 52 -22.03 18.72 7.55
CA LEU A 52 -22.54 17.34 7.59
C LEU A 52 -23.95 17.21 7.00
N GLN A 53 -24.76 18.27 7.10
CA GLN A 53 -26.10 18.32 6.54
C GLN A 53 -26.14 18.83 5.08
N GLY A 54 -24.99 19.17 4.48
CA GLY A 54 -24.90 19.74 3.13
C GLY A 54 -25.49 21.15 3.00
N GLN A 55 -25.61 21.89 4.12
CA GLN A 55 -26.13 23.26 4.17
C GLN A 55 -25.02 24.28 3.87
N TRP A 56 -24.50 24.25 2.64
CA TRP A 56 -23.31 25.00 2.23
C TRP A 56 -23.44 26.52 2.43
N GLN A 57 -24.61 27.10 2.12
CA GLN A 57 -24.88 28.52 2.32
C GLN A 57 -24.80 28.89 3.80
N ARG A 58 -25.43 28.10 4.67
CA ARG A 58 -25.38 28.29 6.12
C ARG A 58 -23.97 28.15 6.67
N ALA A 59 -23.22 27.16 6.19
CA ALA A 59 -21.83 27.00 6.58
C ALA A 59 -20.98 28.21 6.19
N ALA A 60 -21.22 28.80 4.99
CA ALA A 60 -20.54 30.02 4.55
C ALA A 60 -20.85 31.22 5.43
N GLU A 61 -22.13 31.43 5.79
CA GLU A 61 -22.55 32.50 6.67
C GLU A 61 -21.94 32.37 8.09
N LEU A 62 -21.97 31.17 8.66
CA LEU A 62 -21.32 30.88 9.93
C LEU A 62 -19.81 31.08 9.88
N MET A 63 -19.20 30.75 8.74
CA MET A 63 -17.76 30.96 8.53
C MET A 63 -17.37 32.45 8.51
N ILE A 64 -18.23 33.30 7.94
CA ILE A 64 -18.04 34.77 7.99
C ILE A 64 -18.08 35.25 9.45
N SER A 65 -19.10 34.82 10.23
CA SER A 65 -19.19 35.16 11.65
C SER A 65 -18.00 34.66 12.46
N TYR A 66 -17.47 33.46 12.13
CA TYR A 66 -16.26 32.95 12.74
C TYR A 66 -15.03 33.83 12.43
N LEU A 67 -14.86 34.28 11.20
CA LEU A 67 -13.77 35.19 10.80
C LEU A 67 -13.86 36.54 11.52
N GLU A 68 -15.08 37.11 11.64
CA GLU A 68 -15.34 38.37 12.39
C GLU A 68 -14.93 38.22 13.86
N THR A 69 -15.22 37.09 14.49
CA THR A 69 -14.79 36.84 15.88
C THR A 69 -13.26 36.77 16.03
N LEU A 70 -12.54 36.37 14.99
CA LEU A 70 -11.09 36.29 15.00
C LEU A 70 -10.40 37.62 14.77
N GLU A 71 -11.01 38.57 14.05
CA GLU A 71 -10.41 39.86 13.70
C GLU A 71 -9.96 40.66 14.94
N ASN A 72 -10.73 40.57 16.04
CA ASN A 72 -10.45 41.26 17.30
C ASN A 72 -9.51 40.46 18.24
N THR A 73 -8.91 39.39 17.78
CA THR A 73 -8.03 38.53 18.59
C THR A 73 -6.55 38.77 18.32
N SER A 74 -5.67 38.22 19.19
CA SER A 74 -4.23 38.30 18.98
C SER A 74 -3.80 37.57 17.68
N ARG A 75 -2.73 38.07 17.06
CA ARG A 75 -2.13 37.47 15.87
C ARG A 75 -1.84 35.97 16.01
N GLU A 76 -1.45 35.53 17.21
CA GLU A 76 -1.19 34.12 17.50
C GLU A 76 -2.46 33.26 17.36
N LYS A 77 -3.62 33.75 17.84
CA LYS A 77 -4.90 33.07 17.71
C LYS A 77 -5.37 33.03 16.24
N GLN A 78 -5.16 34.11 15.50
CA GLN A 78 -5.46 34.16 14.07
C GLN A 78 -4.61 33.14 13.28
N LEU A 79 -3.31 33.07 13.58
CA LEU A 79 -2.40 32.08 12.96
C LEU A 79 -2.75 30.64 13.34
N ALA A 80 -3.22 30.41 14.57
CA ALA A 80 -3.67 29.07 15.00
C ALA A 80 -4.93 28.62 14.24
N ALA A 81 -5.86 29.55 13.96
CA ALA A 81 -7.08 29.28 13.22
C ALA A 81 -6.88 29.07 11.70
N HIS A 82 -5.71 29.38 11.16
CA HIS A 82 -5.43 29.36 9.73
C HIS A 82 -5.73 27.98 9.06
N GLU A 83 -5.42 26.89 9.74
CA GLU A 83 -5.71 25.53 9.23
C GLU A 83 -7.22 25.26 9.17
N GLU A 84 -7.97 25.67 10.22
CA GLU A 84 -9.40 25.52 10.29
C GLU A 84 -10.07 26.32 9.17
N ILE A 85 -9.64 27.58 8.98
CA ILE A 85 -10.14 28.48 7.91
C ILE A 85 -9.87 27.85 6.54
N TRP A 86 -8.66 27.37 6.31
CA TRP A 86 -8.30 26.75 5.03
C TRP A 86 -9.14 25.53 4.72
N ARG A 87 -9.26 24.59 5.69
CA ARG A 87 -10.03 23.36 5.48
C ARG A 87 -11.50 23.60 5.26
N ILE A 88 -12.11 24.37 6.14
CA ILE A 88 -13.56 24.65 6.09
C ILE A 88 -13.88 25.49 4.85
N GLY A 89 -13.13 26.58 4.61
CA GLY A 89 -13.36 27.47 3.47
C GLY A 89 -13.21 26.75 2.14
N THR A 90 -12.19 25.89 2.00
CA THR A 90 -12.01 25.09 0.79
C THR A 90 -13.16 24.11 0.57
N GLU A 91 -13.63 23.41 1.61
CA GLU A 91 -14.76 22.49 1.52
C GLU A 91 -16.05 23.23 1.11
N ILE A 92 -16.33 24.37 1.73
CA ILE A 92 -17.48 25.20 1.35
C ILE A 92 -17.39 25.63 -0.12
N LEU A 93 -16.25 26.18 -0.55
CA LEU A 93 -16.09 26.66 -1.92
C LEU A 93 -16.17 25.55 -2.98
N GLN A 94 -15.74 24.33 -2.65
CA GLN A 94 -15.82 23.20 -3.56
C GLN A 94 -17.24 22.66 -3.72
N GLN A 95 -18.05 22.72 -2.69
CA GLN A 95 -19.37 22.09 -2.67
C GLN A 95 -20.51 23.10 -2.88
N HIS A 96 -20.24 24.40 -2.69
CA HIS A 96 -21.27 25.42 -2.81
C HIS A 96 -21.71 25.60 -4.28
N PRO A 97 -23.01 25.52 -4.61
CA PRO A 97 -23.48 25.48 -6.00
C PRO A 97 -23.26 26.78 -6.78
N ARG A 98 -22.97 27.89 -6.12
CA ARG A 98 -22.65 29.19 -6.75
C ARG A 98 -21.16 29.49 -6.84
N SER A 99 -20.32 28.67 -6.22
CA SER A 99 -18.87 28.86 -6.25
C SER A 99 -18.31 28.45 -7.61
N ASN A 100 -17.26 29.14 -8.01
CA ASN A 100 -16.46 28.85 -9.21
C ASN A 100 -14.98 28.70 -8.86
N ILE A 101 -14.20 28.33 -9.84
CA ILE A 101 -12.76 28.09 -9.65
C ILE A 101 -12.01 29.40 -9.30
N ASP A 102 -12.47 30.56 -9.82
CA ASP A 102 -11.81 31.84 -9.57
C ASP A 102 -11.94 32.25 -8.10
N GLU A 103 -13.09 31.98 -7.47
CA GLU A 103 -13.28 32.22 -6.03
C GLU A 103 -12.37 31.32 -5.18
N THR A 104 -12.20 30.07 -5.60
CA THR A 104 -11.27 29.14 -4.95
C THR A 104 -9.81 29.62 -5.11
N ASN A 105 -9.42 30.09 -6.29
CA ASN A 105 -8.11 30.68 -6.55
C ASN A 105 -7.85 31.92 -5.69
N HIS A 106 -8.82 32.85 -5.65
CA HIS A 106 -8.72 34.06 -4.82
C HIS A 106 -8.61 33.73 -3.33
N PHE A 107 -9.40 32.78 -2.85
CA PHE A 107 -9.31 32.32 -1.46
C PHE A 107 -7.96 31.69 -1.15
N ALA A 108 -7.44 30.81 -2.02
CA ALA A 108 -6.13 30.19 -1.86
C ALA A 108 -5.00 31.22 -1.84
N ASP A 109 -5.06 32.25 -2.69
CA ASP A 109 -4.04 33.30 -2.72
C ASP A 109 -4.06 34.18 -1.46
N ARG A 110 -5.25 34.49 -0.93
CA ARG A 110 -5.39 35.15 0.38
C ARG A 110 -4.79 34.31 1.51
N MET A 111 -5.07 33.02 1.52
CA MET A 111 -4.55 32.09 2.53
C MET A 111 -3.03 31.94 2.46
N LYS A 112 -2.44 31.88 1.26
CA LYS A 112 -0.98 31.87 1.07
C LYS A 112 -0.32 33.12 1.65
N ASN A 113 -0.96 34.29 1.47
CA ASN A 113 -0.43 35.57 1.91
C ASN A 113 -0.66 35.85 3.41
N SER A 114 -1.62 35.19 4.05
CA SER A 114 -1.95 35.42 5.46
C SER A 114 -1.00 34.72 6.44
N GLY A 115 -0.24 33.70 6.00
CA GLY A 115 0.65 32.93 6.87
C GLY A 115 1.89 32.38 6.18
N VAL A 116 3.01 33.09 6.30
CA VAL A 116 4.31 32.71 5.69
C VAL A 116 4.71 31.26 5.98
N GLY A 117 4.48 30.77 7.22
CA GLY A 117 4.83 29.40 7.62
C GLY A 117 3.98 28.29 6.99
N ARG A 118 2.90 28.63 6.28
CA ARG A 118 2.00 27.63 5.63
C ARG A 118 1.90 27.79 4.12
N TYR A 119 2.65 28.72 3.55
CA TYR A 119 2.62 29.03 2.13
C TYR A 119 2.79 27.79 1.24
N LEU A 120 3.81 26.97 1.50
CA LEU A 120 4.11 25.77 0.71
C LEU A 120 2.99 24.72 0.81
N LYS A 121 2.45 24.51 2.02
CA LYS A 121 1.36 23.57 2.25
C LYS A 121 0.09 23.98 1.50
N VAL A 122 -0.33 25.25 1.66
CA VAL A 122 -1.51 25.79 0.95
C VAL A 122 -1.31 25.75 -0.57
N SER A 123 -0.10 26.10 -1.05
CA SER A 123 0.21 26.05 -2.48
C SER A 123 0.13 24.63 -3.06
N LEU A 124 0.62 23.65 -2.33
CA LEU A 124 0.56 22.25 -2.75
C LEU A 124 -0.90 21.74 -2.79
N GLU A 125 -1.67 22.03 -1.76
CA GLU A 125 -3.09 21.62 -1.70
C GLU A 125 -3.93 22.36 -2.76
N HIS A 126 -3.67 23.65 -2.99
CA HIS A 126 -4.30 24.39 -4.07
C HIS A 126 -3.99 23.79 -5.45
N ALA A 127 -2.73 23.42 -5.70
CA ALA A 127 -2.37 22.73 -6.93
C ALA A 127 -3.15 21.41 -7.09
N PHE A 128 -3.39 20.66 -6.01
CA PHE A 128 -4.23 19.45 -6.07
C PHE A 128 -5.68 19.76 -6.40
N HIS A 129 -6.27 20.82 -5.86
CA HIS A 129 -7.62 21.23 -6.22
C HIS A 129 -7.73 21.57 -7.71
N LEU A 130 -6.76 22.30 -8.24
CA LEU A 130 -6.69 22.60 -9.66
C LEU A 130 -6.56 21.33 -10.52
N LEU A 131 -5.72 20.37 -10.11
CA LEU A 131 -5.57 19.08 -10.80
C LEU A 131 -6.88 18.28 -10.80
N CYS A 132 -7.57 18.22 -9.67
CA CYS A 132 -8.86 17.54 -9.58
C CYS A 132 -9.95 18.20 -10.43
N SER A 133 -9.84 19.51 -10.67
CA SER A 133 -10.74 20.29 -11.52
C SER A 133 -10.32 20.31 -13.01
N GLY A 134 -9.19 19.66 -13.37
CA GLY A 134 -8.70 19.56 -14.75
C GLY A 134 -7.79 20.69 -15.20
N PHE A 135 -7.45 21.64 -14.33
CA PHE A 135 -6.60 22.81 -14.63
C PHE A 135 -5.11 22.48 -14.45
N LEU A 136 -4.58 21.66 -15.36
CA LEU A 136 -3.22 21.12 -15.28
C LEU A 136 -2.13 22.21 -15.38
N ASP A 137 -2.28 23.15 -16.30
CA ASP A 137 -1.27 24.17 -16.54
C ASP A 137 -1.24 25.20 -15.42
N GLU A 138 -2.40 25.57 -14.87
CA GLU A 138 -2.49 26.45 -13.70
C GLU A 138 -1.87 25.80 -12.47
N ALA A 139 -2.18 24.51 -12.21
CA ALA A 139 -1.56 23.74 -11.15
C ALA A 139 -0.03 23.71 -11.27
N TYR A 140 0.48 23.51 -12.49
CA TYR A 140 1.90 23.54 -12.77
C TYR A 140 2.53 24.90 -12.44
N GLN A 141 1.90 26.02 -12.87
CA GLN A 141 2.37 27.37 -12.57
C GLN A 141 2.42 27.63 -11.06
N HIS A 142 1.39 27.22 -10.32
CA HIS A 142 1.38 27.37 -8.86
C HIS A 142 2.49 26.56 -8.17
N LEU A 143 2.81 25.36 -8.66
CA LEU A 143 3.94 24.59 -8.13
C LEU A 143 5.30 25.24 -8.45
N VAL A 144 5.47 25.82 -9.66
CA VAL A 144 6.68 26.55 -10.04
C VAL A 144 6.88 27.79 -9.16
N LEU A 145 5.81 28.55 -8.93
CA LEU A 145 5.84 29.71 -8.02
C LEU A 145 6.18 29.30 -6.59
N ALA A 146 5.57 28.22 -6.10
CA ALA A 146 5.85 27.70 -4.77
C ALA A 146 7.30 27.21 -4.60
N GLU A 147 7.89 26.62 -5.64
CA GLU A 147 9.30 26.20 -5.61
C GLU A 147 10.27 27.36 -5.48
N SER A 148 9.92 28.53 -6.01
CA SER A 148 10.74 29.75 -5.92
C SER A 148 10.66 30.46 -4.56
N TRP A 149 9.74 30.03 -3.70
CA TRP A 149 9.48 30.65 -2.40
C TRP A 149 10.70 30.53 -1.46
N ARG A 150 11.10 31.64 -0.80
CA ARG A 150 12.30 31.73 0.01
C ARG A 150 12.12 32.56 1.29
N TYR A 151 10.87 32.80 1.70
CA TYR A 151 10.59 33.64 2.87
C TYR A 151 10.48 32.83 4.16
N GLY A 152 11.01 33.41 5.25
CA GLY A 152 10.95 32.83 6.60
C GLY A 152 12.10 31.90 6.93
N GLU A 153 12.14 31.41 8.18
CA GLU A 153 13.11 30.42 8.63
C GLU A 153 12.84 29.06 7.96
N GLN A 154 13.88 28.48 7.38
CA GLN A 154 13.78 27.15 6.78
C GLN A 154 13.81 26.08 7.90
N THR A 155 12.65 25.55 8.22
CA THR A 155 12.52 24.41 9.13
C THR A 155 12.58 23.08 8.36
N ALA A 156 12.83 21.97 9.05
CA ALA A 156 12.78 20.63 8.44
C ALA A 156 11.41 20.31 7.81
N VAL A 157 10.33 20.91 8.33
CA VAL A 157 8.97 20.79 7.76
C VAL A 157 8.90 21.49 6.41
N HIS A 158 9.37 22.73 6.32
CA HIS A 158 9.40 23.48 5.06
C HIS A 158 10.28 22.82 4.00
N GLU A 159 11.41 22.24 4.41
CA GLU A 159 12.25 21.48 3.48
C GLU A 159 11.49 20.29 2.89
N LYS A 160 10.77 19.54 3.71
CA LYS A 160 9.93 18.41 3.27
C LYS A 160 8.81 18.88 2.33
N GLU A 161 8.10 19.95 2.68
CA GLU A 161 7.04 20.53 1.85
C GLU A 161 7.57 21.01 0.50
N LEU A 162 8.74 21.68 0.48
CA LEU A 162 9.40 22.09 -0.75
C LEU A 162 9.77 20.89 -1.62
N LYS A 163 10.30 19.81 -1.03
CA LYS A 163 10.59 18.58 -1.77
C LYS A 163 9.32 17.93 -2.34
N LEU A 164 8.20 18.00 -1.63
CA LEU A 164 6.91 17.54 -2.15
C LEU A 164 6.45 18.42 -3.35
N VAL A 165 6.54 19.73 -3.24
CA VAL A 165 6.25 20.66 -4.37
C VAL A 165 7.08 20.30 -5.60
N GLN A 166 8.40 20.13 -5.42
CA GLN A 166 9.32 19.70 -6.47
C GLN A 166 8.94 18.34 -7.06
N GLY A 167 8.62 17.37 -6.19
CA GLY A 167 8.22 16.02 -6.59
C GLY A 167 6.94 16.02 -7.44
N TYR A 168 5.91 16.74 -7.01
CA TYR A 168 4.66 16.84 -7.76
C TYR A 168 4.79 17.61 -9.06
N ARG A 169 5.64 18.67 -9.11
CA ARG A 169 6.01 19.29 -10.37
C ARG A 169 6.66 18.27 -11.31
N GLY A 170 7.62 17.49 -10.79
CA GLY A 170 8.24 16.41 -11.56
C GLY A 170 7.27 15.34 -12.07
N LEU A 171 6.19 15.04 -11.32
CA LEU A 171 5.10 14.18 -11.81
C LEU A 171 4.32 14.82 -12.96
N LEU A 172 4.08 16.12 -12.93
CA LEU A 172 3.43 16.83 -14.03
C LEU A 172 4.33 16.88 -15.28
N ASP A 173 5.64 17.08 -15.10
CA ASP A 173 6.61 16.97 -16.21
C ASP A 173 6.61 15.54 -16.79
N TYR A 174 6.57 14.51 -15.95
CA TYR A 174 6.41 13.14 -16.39
C TYR A 174 5.09 12.92 -17.15
N TYR A 175 3.97 13.45 -16.66
CA TYR A 175 2.68 13.36 -17.34
C TYR A 175 2.72 14.02 -18.74
N LYS A 176 3.32 15.22 -18.86
CA LYS A 176 3.54 15.91 -20.14
C LYS A 176 4.45 15.07 -21.05
N TRP A 177 5.52 14.50 -20.52
CA TRP A 177 6.40 13.58 -21.23
C TRP A 177 5.64 12.34 -21.76
N LEU A 178 4.79 11.74 -20.92
CA LEU A 178 4.00 10.58 -21.31
C LEU A 178 3.02 10.92 -22.45
N LYS A 179 2.40 12.08 -22.41
CA LYS A 179 1.54 12.59 -23.48
C LYS A 179 2.33 12.74 -24.79
N ARG A 180 3.50 13.36 -24.75
CA ARG A 180 4.35 13.48 -25.94
C ARG A 180 4.84 12.15 -26.48
N LYS A 181 5.11 11.20 -25.60
CA LYS A 181 5.42 9.80 -25.99
C LYS A 181 4.26 9.16 -26.77
N THR A 182 3.02 9.45 -26.39
CA THR A 182 1.85 8.96 -27.13
C THR A 182 1.71 9.68 -28.46
N ASP A 183 1.85 11.01 -28.47
CA ASP A 183 1.82 11.82 -29.70
C ASP A 183 2.88 11.33 -30.72
N LEU A 184 4.06 10.94 -30.25
CA LEU A 184 5.16 10.41 -31.10
C LEU A 184 4.77 9.10 -31.82
N LEU A 185 3.94 8.26 -31.19
CA LEU A 185 3.49 7.00 -31.81
C LEU A 185 2.47 7.22 -32.95
N GLU A 186 1.87 8.40 -33.03
CA GLU A 186 0.85 8.77 -34.03
C GLU A 186 1.48 9.55 -35.21
N LEU A 187 2.76 9.92 -35.14
CA LEU A 187 3.47 10.67 -36.18
C LEU A 187 4.16 9.73 -37.18
N ASP A 188 4.23 10.21 -38.45
CA ASP A 188 4.99 9.50 -39.49
C ASP A 188 6.50 9.62 -39.24
N GLU A 189 7.22 8.52 -39.41
CA GLU A 189 8.68 8.44 -39.24
C GLU A 189 9.41 9.43 -40.13
N GLY A 190 10.36 10.17 -39.55
CA GLY A 190 11.21 11.12 -40.29
C GLY A 190 10.62 12.51 -40.53
N SER A 191 9.47 12.84 -39.95
CA SER A 191 8.88 14.17 -40.08
C SER A 191 9.56 15.21 -39.18
N TYR A 192 9.53 16.51 -39.59
CA TYR A 192 9.99 17.62 -38.73
C TYR A 192 9.23 17.65 -37.38
N ALA A 193 7.97 17.27 -37.41
CA ALA A 193 7.14 17.17 -36.19
C ALA A 193 7.67 16.11 -35.22
N GLU A 194 8.14 14.99 -35.70
CA GLU A 194 8.77 13.94 -34.89
C GLU A 194 10.01 14.47 -34.14
N SER A 195 10.91 15.15 -34.85
CA SER A 195 12.13 15.73 -34.24
C SER A 195 11.81 16.77 -33.18
N SER A 196 10.79 17.60 -33.37
CA SER A 196 10.35 18.61 -32.41
C SER A 196 9.79 17.97 -31.15
N VAL A 197 8.91 16.97 -31.31
CA VAL A 197 8.31 16.24 -30.19
C VAL A 197 9.40 15.49 -29.39
N GLN A 198 10.36 14.89 -30.06
CA GLN A 198 11.46 14.18 -29.41
C GLN A 198 12.36 15.12 -28.59
N GLN A 199 12.64 16.33 -29.08
CA GLN A 199 13.37 17.35 -28.32
C GLN A 199 12.60 17.81 -27.08
N GLU A 200 11.30 18.04 -27.21
CA GLU A 200 10.44 18.40 -26.08
C GLU A 200 10.37 17.27 -25.04
N MET A 201 10.26 16.01 -25.47
CA MET A 201 10.31 14.85 -24.57
C MET A 201 11.63 14.79 -23.80
N GLU A 202 12.76 15.04 -24.46
CA GLU A 202 14.05 15.01 -23.78
C GLU A 202 14.19 16.17 -22.77
N HIS A 203 13.64 17.35 -23.08
CA HIS A 203 13.59 18.46 -22.15
C HIS A 203 12.77 18.11 -20.90
N LEU A 204 11.54 17.62 -21.09
CA LEU A 204 10.65 17.18 -20.01
C LEU A 204 11.29 16.05 -19.17
N TYR A 205 11.96 15.10 -19.82
CA TYR A 205 12.71 14.05 -19.12
C TYR A 205 13.78 14.63 -18.19
N ARG A 206 14.57 15.60 -18.66
CA ARG A 206 15.63 16.21 -17.83
C ARG A 206 15.04 16.95 -16.63
N GLN A 207 13.94 17.67 -16.81
CA GLN A 207 13.24 18.39 -15.73
C GLN A 207 12.65 17.40 -14.72
N ALA A 208 11.86 16.43 -15.18
CA ALA A 208 11.26 15.41 -14.33
C ALA A 208 12.32 14.60 -13.57
N LYS A 209 13.38 14.16 -14.26
CA LYS A 209 14.51 13.43 -13.65
C LYS A 209 15.12 14.21 -12.49
N GLY A 210 15.37 15.50 -12.66
CA GLY A 210 15.95 16.34 -11.61
C GLY A 210 15.05 16.38 -10.37
N SER A 211 13.78 16.69 -10.55
CA SER A 211 12.79 16.83 -9.47
C SER A 211 12.50 15.50 -8.77
N LEU A 212 12.27 14.43 -9.52
CA LEU A 212 11.96 13.12 -8.97
C LEU A 212 13.16 12.52 -8.22
N LYS A 213 14.38 12.69 -8.72
CA LYS A 213 15.58 12.22 -8.05
C LYS A 213 15.79 12.89 -6.69
N GLU A 214 15.44 14.17 -6.56
CA GLU A 214 15.60 14.90 -5.29
C GLU A 214 14.60 14.42 -4.22
N ILE A 215 13.32 14.20 -4.57
CA ILE A 215 12.34 13.70 -3.59
C ILE A 215 12.65 12.24 -3.15
N ILE A 216 13.12 11.40 -4.07
CA ILE A 216 13.44 9.99 -3.77
C ILE A 216 14.61 9.85 -2.78
N LYS A 217 15.51 10.82 -2.71
CA LYS A 217 16.60 10.82 -1.70
C LYS A 217 16.11 11.03 -0.27
N PHE A 218 14.94 11.61 -0.09
CA PHE A 218 14.34 11.85 1.23
C PHE A 218 13.75 10.54 1.78
N PRO A 219 13.93 10.22 3.06
CA PRO A 219 13.29 9.06 3.67
C PRO A 219 11.76 9.17 3.64
N GLY A 220 11.09 8.23 2.98
CA GLY A 220 9.63 8.24 2.85
C GLY A 220 9.10 7.12 1.96
N VAL A 221 7.77 7.04 1.85
CA VAL A 221 7.09 6.14 0.90
C VAL A 221 6.75 6.95 -0.35
N TRP A 222 7.52 6.75 -1.41
CA TRP A 222 7.50 7.55 -2.62
C TRP A 222 7.14 6.74 -3.87
N ASP A 223 6.25 5.76 -3.74
CA ASP A 223 5.90 4.82 -4.80
C ASP A 223 5.62 5.49 -6.16
N PRO A 224 4.76 6.53 -6.25
CA PRO A 224 4.48 7.19 -7.54
C PRO A 224 5.74 7.83 -8.17
N PHE A 225 6.54 8.54 -7.36
CA PHE A 225 7.74 9.21 -7.86
C PHE A 225 8.79 8.23 -8.35
N VAL A 226 9.01 7.15 -7.59
CA VAL A 226 9.96 6.08 -7.96
C VAL A 226 9.51 5.40 -9.24
N MET A 227 8.22 5.06 -9.37
CA MET A 227 7.71 4.37 -10.55
C MET A 227 7.79 5.22 -11.81
N CYS A 228 7.40 6.51 -11.73
CA CYS A 228 7.52 7.41 -12.87
C CYS A 228 8.99 7.63 -13.29
N TYR A 229 9.89 7.75 -12.32
CA TYR A 229 11.33 7.87 -12.60
C TYR A 229 11.88 6.63 -13.28
N VAL A 230 11.54 5.45 -12.77
CA VAL A 230 11.97 4.16 -13.34
C VAL A 230 11.41 3.94 -14.74
N ASP A 231 10.13 4.29 -15.00
CA ASP A 231 9.53 4.19 -16.34
C ASP A 231 10.29 5.02 -17.37
N MET A 232 10.63 6.26 -17.03
CA MET A 232 11.47 7.09 -17.91
C MET A 232 12.86 6.50 -18.14
N LEU A 233 13.50 5.97 -17.07
CA LEU A 233 14.81 5.33 -17.20
C LEU A 233 14.76 4.08 -18.10
N GLU A 234 13.69 3.26 -17.98
CA GLU A 234 13.49 2.10 -18.84
C GLU A 234 13.26 2.53 -20.31
N HIS A 235 12.55 3.62 -20.56
CA HIS A 235 12.33 4.16 -21.91
C HIS A 235 13.65 4.59 -22.58
N TYR A 236 14.54 5.25 -21.83
CA TYR A 236 15.87 5.65 -22.33
C TYR A 236 16.94 4.57 -22.13
N GLU A 237 16.55 3.32 -21.96
CA GLU A 237 17.42 2.15 -21.82
C GLU A 237 18.46 2.24 -20.68
N LYS A 238 18.24 3.12 -19.69
CA LYS A 238 19.12 3.30 -18.52
C LYS A 238 18.83 2.27 -17.43
N TYR A 239 18.89 0.99 -17.81
CA TYR A 239 18.44 -0.12 -16.97
C TYR A 239 19.27 -0.31 -15.70
N GLU A 240 20.56 -0.02 -15.72
CA GLU A 240 21.40 -0.13 -14.52
C GLU A 240 21.04 0.96 -13.50
N GLU A 241 20.81 2.23 -13.96
CA GLU A 241 20.35 3.31 -13.07
C GLU A 241 18.97 2.96 -12.48
N ALA A 242 18.05 2.42 -13.27
CA ALA A 242 16.74 1.98 -12.82
C ALA A 242 16.82 0.86 -11.77
N LYS A 243 17.72 -0.10 -11.97
CA LYS A 243 17.98 -1.19 -11.04
C LYS A 243 18.55 -0.69 -9.72
N GLU A 244 19.48 0.25 -9.77
CA GLU A 244 20.11 0.86 -8.60
C GLU A 244 19.04 1.62 -7.77
N VAL A 245 18.24 2.47 -8.41
CA VAL A 245 17.14 3.21 -7.76
C VAL A 245 16.17 2.26 -7.07
N LEU A 246 15.70 1.21 -7.76
CA LEU A 246 14.78 0.25 -7.17
C LEU A 246 15.41 -0.57 -6.04
N SER A 247 16.68 -0.93 -6.18
CA SER A 247 17.41 -1.65 -5.13
C SER A 247 17.61 -0.78 -3.89
N GLU A 248 18.00 0.48 -4.08
CA GLU A 248 18.14 1.42 -2.98
C GLU A 248 16.79 1.64 -2.29
N TYR A 249 15.73 1.90 -3.04
CA TYR A 249 14.39 2.10 -2.50
C TYR A 249 13.87 0.89 -1.71
N ALA A 250 14.19 -0.34 -2.15
CA ALA A 250 13.75 -1.56 -1.49
C ALA A 250 14.56 -1.91 -0.22
N TYR A 251 15.85 -1.59 -0.18
CA TYR A 251 16.76 -2.10 0.85
C TYR A 251 17.41 -1.05 1.74
N ASN A 252 17.26 0.24 1.44
CA ASN A 252 17.82 1.29 2.28
C ASN A 252 17.09 1.35 3.63
N SER A 253 17.84 1.07 4.71
CA SER A 253 17.30 1.02 6.08
C SER A 253 16.85 2.39 6.63
N LYS A 254 17.23 3.49 5.97
CA LYS A 254 16.77 4.84 6.34
C LYS A 254 15.31 5.09 5.95
N TYR A 255 14.77 4.31 5.01
CA TYR A 255 13.39 4.46 4.56
C TYR A 255 12.43 3.62 5.40
N PRO A 256 11.17 4.04 5.51
CA PRO A 256 10.14 3.22 6.12
C PRO A 256 10.00 1.87 5.41
N SER A 257 9.61 0.85 6.17
CA SER A 257 9.36 -0.47 5.59
C SER A 257 8.23 -0.40 4.56
N ASN A 258 8.58 -0.58 3.29
CA ASN A 258 7.64 -0.54 2.17
C ASN A 258 7.63 -1.87 1.40
N PRO A 259 6.58 -2.70 1.53
CA PRO A 259 6.45 -3.92 0.74
C PRO A 259 6.39 -3.67 -0.77
N ASN A 260 5.74 -2.57 -1.22
CA ASN A 260 5.60 -2.23 -2.63
C ASN A 260 6.94 -2.05 -3.32
N ALA A 261 7.96 -1.51 -2.62
CA ALA A 261 9.30 -1.37 -3.17
C ALA A 261 9.87 -2.71 -3.66
N HIS A 262 9.62 -3.80 -2.92
CA HIS A 262 10.04 -5.15 -3.32
C HIS A 262 9.20 -5.69 -4.48
N VAL A 263 7.92 -5.34 -4.56
CA VAL A 263 7.04 -5.69 -5.68
C VAL A 263 7.53 -5.02 -6.96
N PHE A 264 7.80 -3.72 -6.93
CA PHE A 264 8.32 -2.97 -8.07
C PHE A 264 9.67 -3.51 -8.55
N PHE A 265 10.58 -3.75 -7.61
CA PHE A 265 11.89 -4.32 -7.92
C PHE A 265 11.77 -5.72 -8.53
N TYR A 266 10.89 -6.57 -7.97
CA TYR A 266 10.65 -7.90 -8.53
C TYR A 266 10.11 -7.84 -9.97
N HIS A 267 9.13 -6.96 -10.26
CA HIS A 267 8.58 -6.82 -11.60
C HIS A 267 9.62 -6.31 -12.60
N PHE A 268 10.46 -5.36 -12.22
CA PHE A 268 11.57 -4.91 -13.02
C PHE A 268 12.54 -6.06 -13.35
N LEU A 269 13.01 -6.79 -12.34
CA LEU A 269 13.90 -7.95 -12.51
C LEU A 269 13.28 -9.05 -13.38
N LYS A 270 11.96 -9.19 -13.35
CA LYS A 270 11.23 -10.14 -14.19
C LYS A 270 11.20 -9.70 -15.63
N ARG A 271 10.91 -8.42 -15.93
CA ARG A 271 10.94 -7.85 -17.29
C ARG A 271 12.35 -7.94 -17.90
N ARG A 272 13.37 -7.66 -17.13
CA ARG A 272 14.78 -7.73 -17.57
C ARG A 272 15.34 -9.15 -17.67
N GLY A 273 14.57 -10.19 -17.37
CA GLY A 273 15.04 -11.57 -17.45
C GLY A 273 16.10 -11.94 -16.41
N GLU A 274 16.27 -11.16 -15.36
CA GLU A 274 17.30 -11.34 -14.33
C GLU A 274 17.32 -12.74 -13.70
N SER A 275 18.44 -13.08 -13.07
CA SER A 275 18.67 -14.41 -12.54
C SER A 275 17.61 -14.83 -11.52
N ARG A 276 17.23 -16.12 -11.55
CA ARG A 276 16.29 -16.68 -10.58
C ARG A 276 16.75 -16.50 -9.13
N LYS A 277 18.06 -16.46 -8.87
CA LYS A 277 18.61 -16.30 -7.52
C LYS A 277 18.25 -14.94 -6.93
N ILE A 278 18.37 -13.87 -7.72
CA ILE A 278 18.04 -12.50 -7.30
C ILE A 278 16.53 -12.37 -7.11
N LYS A 279 15.72 -12.86 -8.04
CA LYS A 279 14.24 -12.86 -7.90
C LYS A 279 13.77 -13.57 -6.64
N ILE A 280 14.37 -14.70 -6.28
CA ILE A 280 14.06 -15.41 -5.05
C ILE A 280 14.45 -14.61 -3.80
N SER A 281 15.56 -13.89 -3.79
CA SER A 281 15.95 -13.09 -2.62
C SER A 281 14.98 -11.92 -2.36
N VAL A 282 14.53 -11.24 -3.40
CA VAL A 282 13.55 -10.16 -3.30
C VAL A 282 12.20 -10.68 -2.77
N LEU A 283 11.69 -11.77 -3.36
CA LEU A 283 10.43 -12.37 -2.93
C LEU A 283 10.49 -12.99 -1.53
N GLN A 284 11.67 -13.39 -1.07
CA GLN A 284 11.84 -13.86 0.31
C GLN A 284 11.62 -12.73 1.30
N VAL A 285 12.16 -11.54 1.05
CA VAL A 285 11.91 -10.37 1.89
C VAL A 285 10.45 -9.96 1.86
N LEU A 286 9.84 -9.97 0.66
CA LEU A 286 8.40 -9.69 0.54
C LEU A 286 7.55 -10.69 1.34
N HIS A 287 7.89 -12.00 1.29
CA HIS A 287 7.21 -13.02 2.08
C HIS A 287 7.31 -12.80 3.60
N GLU A 288 8.45 -12.31 4.08
CA GLU A 288 8.66 -12.02 5.50
C GLU A 288 7.83 -10.81 5.96
N ARG A 289 7.48 -9.89 5.05
CA ARG A 289 6.70 -8.68 5.34
C ARG A 289 5.21 -8.86 5.08
N VAL A 290 4.85 -9.42 3.93
CA VAL A 290 3.47 -9.62 3.46
C VAL A 290 3.31 -11.04 2.90
N PRO A 291 3.13 -12.05 3.78
CA PRO A 291 3.02 -13.44 3.34
C PRO A 291 1.76 -13.74 2.52
N SER A 292 0.75 -12.86 2.56
CA SER A 292 -0.50 -12.98 1.79
C SER A 292 -0.43 -12.39 0.37
N HIS A 293 0.69 -11.77 -0.03
CA HIS A 293 0.79 -11.11 -1.32
C HIS A 293 0.64 -12.10 -2.50
N GLU A 294 0.00 -11.69 -3.59
CA GLU A 294 -0.27 -12.52 -4.77
C GLU A 294 0.97 -13.16 -5.40
N LEU A 295 2.10 -12.45 -5.37
CA LEU A 295 3.38 -12.94 -5.87
C LEU A 295 3.90 -14.19 -5.13
N MET A 296 3.29 -14.57 -4.01
CA MET A 296 3.72 -15.76 -3.26
C MET A 296 3.49 -17.06 -4.02
N LEU A 297 2.50 -17.13 -4.92
CA LEU A 297 2.34 -18.29 -5.81
C LEU A 297 3.44 -18.36 -6.87
N GLU A 298 3.92 -17.22 -7.33
CA GLU A 298 5.06 -17.15 -8.24
C GLU A 298 6.36 -17.49 -7.49
N PHE A 299 6.52 -16.99 -6.28
CA PHE A 299 7.62 -17.34 -5.39
C PHE A 299 7.70 -18.86 -5.15
N TYR A 300 6.56 -19.48 -4.80
CA TYR A 300 6.46 -20.94 -4.70
C TYR A 300 6.97 -21.64 -5.97
N SER A 301 6.54 -21.17 -7.13
CA SER A 301 6.92 -21.75 -8.43
C SER A 301 8.42 -21.61 -8.75
N LEU A 302 9.02 -20.48 -8.37
CA LEU A 302 10.47 -20.26 -8.47
C LEU A 302 11.25 -21.17 -7.53
N LEU A 303 10.76 -21.37 -6.30
CA LEU A 303 11.39 -22.29 -5.34
C LEU A 303 11.31 -23.75 -5.80
N LYS A 304 10.22 -24.17 -6.46
CA LYS A 304 10.03 -25.53 -6.96
C LYS A 304 11.12 -25.97 -7.93
N LYS A 305 11.61 -25.07 -8.78
CA LYS A 305 12.67 -25.35 -9.75
C LYS A 305 14.06 -25.53 -9.11
N SER A 306 14.19 -25.42 -7.79
CA SER A 306 15.46 -25.55 -7.08
C SER A 306 15.62 -26.94 -6.47
N LYS A 307 16.79 -27.56 -6.63
CA LYS A 307 17.13 -28.85 -6.02
C LYS A 307 17.60 -28.74 -4.55
N LYS A 308 17.81 -27.52 -4.01
CA LYS A 308 18.35 -27.33 -2.64
C LYS A 308 17.31 -27.63 -1.58
N LYS A 309 17.61 -28.51 -0.61
CA LYS A 309 16.73 -28.92 0.52
C LYS A 309 16.15 -27.73 1.30
N ARG A 310 16.98 -26.70 1.58
CA ARG A 310 16.54 -25.47 2.27
C ARG A 310 15.38 -24.76 1.54
N LYS A 311 15.40 -24.78 0.18
CA LYS A 311 14.34 -24.16 -0.63
C LYS A 311 13.04 -24.99 -0.63
N HIS A 312 13.12 -26.32 -0.48
CA HIS A 312 11.94 -27.17 -0.34
C HIS A 312 11.21 -26.88 0.99
N LYS A 313 11.96 -26.66 2.09
CA LYS A 313 11.39 -26.27 3.38
C LYS A 313 10.72 -24.89 3.30
N LEU A 314 11.40 -23.90 2.67
CA LEU A 314 10.85 -22.57 2.47
C LEU A 314 9.59 -22.62 1.61
N ARG A 315 9.56 -23.42 0.55
CA ARG A 315 8.39 -23.61 -0.33
C ARG A 315 7.16 -24.07 0.47
N LEU A 316 7.36 -25.04 1.40
CA LEU A 316 6.29 -25.52 2.26
C LEU A 316 5.76 -24.40 3.18
N ARG A 317 6.68 -23.66 3.81
CA ARG A 317 6.31 -22.51 4.68
C ARG A 317 5.51 -21.46 3.90
N VAL A 318 5.96 -21.09 2.70
CA VAL A 318 5.28 -20.09 1.86
C VAL A 318 3.84 -20.48 1.58
N ILE A 319 3.58 -21.72 1.16
CA ILE A 319 2.21 -22.10 0.80
C ILE A 319 1.30 -22.23 2.01
N PHE A 320 1.80 -22.67 3.17
CA PHE A 320 1.05 -22.65 4.41
C PHE A 320 0.73 -21.22 4.85
N ALA A 321 1.72 -20.33 4.83
CA ALA A 321 1.54 -18.93 5.23
C ALA A 321 0.52 -18.20 4.34
N VAL A 322 0.52 -18.44 3.04
CA VAL A 322 -0.50 -17.89 2.13
C VAL A 322 -1.90 -18.33 2.53
N LEU A 323 -2.08 -19.63 2.83
CA LEU A 323 -3.38 -20.19 3.17
C LEU A 323 -3.87 -19.84 4.59
N ASP A 324 -3.03 -19.20 5.41
CA ASP A 324 -3.44 -18.66 6.71
C ASP A 324 -4.37 -17.42 6.57
N TYR A 325 -4.47 -16.83 5.37
CA TYR A 325 -5.25 -15.61 5.11
C TYR A 325 -6.60 -15.92 4.46
N PRO A 326 -7.67 -15.17 4.84
CA PRO A 326 -9.03 -15.38 4.32
C PRO A 326 -9.16 -15.32 2.81
N ASP A 327 -8.49 -14.35 2.17
CA ASP A 327 -8.56 -14.12 0.72
C ASP A 327 -8.06 -15.31 -0.11
N TRP A 328 -7.21 -16.15 0.49
CA TRP A 328 -6.64 -17.33 -0.13
C TRP A 328 -7.42 -18.62 0.12
N LYS A 329 -8.42 -18.55 1.01
CA LYS A 329 -9.19 -19.71 1.47
C LYS A 329 -9.85 -20.51 0.34
N GLU A 330 -10.25 -19.86 -0.73
CA GLU A 330 -10.92 -20.44 -1.88
C GLU A 330 -10.03 -20.51 -3.14
N ASN A 331 -8.75 -20.18 -3.02
CA ASN A 331 -7.82 -20.20 -4.16
C ASN A 331 -7.39 -21.64 -4.51
N VAL A 332 -7.98 -22.20 -5.57
CA VAL A 332 -7.71 -23.57 -6.05
C VAL A 332 -6.23 -23.82 -6.35
N LYS A 333 -5.52 -22.81 -6.87
CA LYS A 333 -4.09 -22.95 -7.24
C LYS A 333 -3.21 -23.11 -6.01
N ALA A 334 -3.50 -22.35 -4.94
CA ALA A 334 -2.80 -22.46 -3.66
C ALA A 334 -3.02 -23.86 -3.02
N TRP A 335 -4.26 -24.31 -2.94
CA TRP A 335 -4.57 -25.64 -2.43
C TRP A 335 -3.93 -26.77 -3.24
N ARG A 336 -3.94 -26.65 -4.56
CA ARG A 336 -3.24 -27.61 -5.43
C ARG A 336 -1.73 -27.64 -5.16
N PHE A 337 -1.11 -26.49 -4.91
CA PHE A 337 0.31 -26.45 -4.60
C PHE A 337 0.61 -27.13 -3.28
N LEU A 338 -0.21 -26.91 -2.25
CA LEU A 338 -0.08 -27.59 -0.97
C LEU A 338 -0.31 -29.10 -1.11
N ALA A 339 -1.40 -29.50 -1.77
CA ALA A 339 -1.73 -30.91 -1.99
C ALA A 339 -0.58 -31.67 -2.70
N LYS A 340 -0.06 -31.10 -3.79
CA LYS A 340 1.07 -31.71 -4.52
C LYS A 340 2.33 -31.80 -3.67
N GLN A 341 2.62 -30.78 -2.87
CA GLN A 341 3.80 -30.81 -2.01
C GLN A 341 3.68 -31.82 -0.88
N ILE A 342 2.51 -31.99 -0.31
CA ILE A 342 2.23 -33.03 0.68
C ILE A 342 2.46 -34.42 0.07
N VAL A 343 1.95 -34.67 -1.14
CA VAL A 343 2.20 -35.94 -1.86
C VAL A 343 3.69 -36.16 -2.09
N GLU A 344 4.41 -35.16 -2.57
CA GLU A 344 5.88 -35.22 -2.76
C GLU A 344 6.63 -35.56 -1.45
N ILE A 345 6.20 -35.00 -0.33
CA ILE A 345 6.78 -35.28 0.99
C ILE A 345 6.52 -36.71 1.44
N LEU A 346 5.30 -37.20 1.26
CA LEU A 346 4.90 -38.54 1.68
C LEU A 346 5.57 -39.65 0.84
N GLN A 347 5.73 -39.41 -0.45
CA GLN A 347 6.40 -40.35 -1.35
C GLN A 347 7.92 -40.47 -1.08
N ASN A 348 8.56 -39.39 -0.59
CA ASN A 348 10.01 -39.35 -0.36
C ASN A 348 10.44 -39.70 1.07
N CYS A 349 9.53 -40.13 1.94
CA CYS A 349 9.69 -40.57 3.34
C CYS A 349 11.03 -40.24 4.00
N GLY A 350 11.19 -39.04 4.57
CA GLY A 350 12.43 -38.63 5.22
C GLY A 350 12.24 -37.38 6.12
N LYS A 351 13.34 -36.66 6.40
CA LYS A 351 13.36 -35.41 7.20
C LYS A 351 12.32 -34.34 6.76
N GLN A 352 11.72 -34.48 5.58
CA GLN A 352 10.69 -33.59 5.06
C GLN A 352 9.36 -33.74 5.82
N LEU A 353 9.10 -34.90 6.42
CA LEU A 353 7.92 -35.11 7.26
C LEU A 353 7.97 -34.26 8.53
N ASP A 354 9.17 -34.08 9.11
CA ASP A 354 9.36 -33.21 10.29
C ASP A 354 9.03 -31.75 9.97
N TRP A 355 9.31 -31.31 8.72
CA TRP A 355 8.93 -29.97 8.30
C TRP A 355 7.41 -29.81 8.20
N LEU A 356 6.71 -30.80 7.65
CA LEU A 356 5.26 -30.82 7.60
C LEU A 356 4.66 -30.82 9.01
N LYS A 357 5.22 -31.66 9.91
CA LYS A 357 4.83 -31.71 11.33
C LYS A 357 4.97 -30.34 12.00
N LYS A 358 6.11 -29.66 11.77
CA LYS A 358 6.36 -28.34 12.33
C LYS A 358 5.37 -27.29 11.80
N GLU A 359 5.14 -27.23 10.50
CA GLU A 359 4.20 -26.24 9.92
C GLU A 359 2.75 -26.54 10.38
N TRP A 360 2.39 -27.82 10.52
CA TRP A 360 1.07 -28.21 11.01
C TRP A 360 0.88 -27.90 12.49
N SER A 361 1.89 -28.07 13.34
CA SER A 361 1.78 -27.81 14.78
C SER A 361 1.34 -26.38 15.13
N PHE A 362 1.64 -25.40 14.29
CA PHE A 362 1.19 -24.01 14.46
C PHE A 362 -0.28 -23.80 14.05
N ARG A 363 -0.91 -24.79 13.36
CA ARG A 363 -2.21 -24.63 12.71
C ARG A 363 -3.25 -25.65 13.14
N LYS A 364 -2.85 -26.72 13.81
CA LYS A 364 -3.70 -27.84 14.17
C LYS A 364 -4.95 -27.44 14.97
N ASP A 365 -4.86 -26.38 15.76
CA ASP A 365 -5.92 -25.95 16.66
C ASP A 365 -6.97 -25.05 15.97
N TRP A 366 -6.62 -24.35 14.92
CA TRP A 366 -7.52 -23.38 14.28
C TRP A 366 -7.84 -23.67 12.80
N TRP A 367 -6.94 -24.30 12.04
CA TRP A 367 -7.20 -24.66 10.64
C TRP A 367 -8.41 -25.58 10.44
N PRO A 368 -8.71 -26.54 11.34
CA PRO A 368 -9.89 -27.38 11.19
C PRO A 368 -11.19 -26.59 11.13
N ALA A 369 -11.37 -25.60 11.98
CA ALA A 369 -12.53 -24.71 11.96
C ALA A 369 -12.48 -23.75 10.75
N PHE A 370 -11.32 -23.20 10.46
CA PHE A 370 -11.12 -22.19 9.41
C PHE A 370 -11.27 -22.76 8.00
N HIS A 371 -10.78 -23.99 7.73
CA HIS A 371 -10.74 -24.57 6.38
C HIS A 371 -11.57 -25.83 6.18
N PHE A 372 -11.85 -26.62 7.22
CA PHE A 372 -12.34 -27.99 7.11
C PHE A 372 -13.61 -28.25 7.92
N SER A 373 -14.43 -27.24 8.19
CA SER A 373 -15.74 -27.44 8.80
C SER A 373 -16.73 -28.14 7.83
N VAL A 374 -17.76 -28.79 8.38
CA VAL A 374 -18.81 -29.45 7.55
C VAL A 374 -19.57 -28.43 6.69
N TYR A 375 -19.80 -27.22 7.22
CA TYR A 375 -20.40 -26.13 6.47
C TYR A 375 -19.57 -25.80 5.22
N LEU A 376 -18.26 -25.65 5.38
CA LEU A 376 -17.36 -25.39 4.26
C LEU A 376 -17.26 -26.57 3.29
N ALA A 377 -17.41 -27.81 3.78
CA ALA A 377 -17.47 -28.97 2.89
C ALA A 377 -18.66 -28.90 1.95
N LYS A 378 -19.86 -28.57 2.48
CA LYS A 378 -21.08 -28.38 1.68
C LYS A 378 -20.91 -27.27 0.66
N ARG A 379 -20.51 -26.09 1.12
CA ARG A 379 -20.30 -24.89 0.27
C ARG A 379 -19.24 -25.13 -0.82
N ASN A 380 -18.04 -25.60 -0.44
CA ASN A 380 -16.97 -25.87 -1.40
C ASN A 380 -17.38 -26.89 -2.46
N TRP A 381 -18.19 -27.89 -2.09
CA TRP A 381 -18.68 -28.86 -3.05
C TRP A 381 -19.68 -28.28 -4.04
N GLN A 382 -20.59 -27.45 -3.57
CA GLN A 382 -21.63 -26.80 -4.40
C GLN A 382 -21.03 -25.73 -5.31
N ASP A 383 -20.16 -24.88 -4.76
CA ASP A 383 -19.64 -23.71 -5.48
C ASP A 383 -18.43 -24.06 -6.37
N ASN A 384 -17.56 -24.99 -5.91
CA ASN A 384 -16.32 -25.33 -6.61
C ASN A 384 -15.81 -26.74 -6.27
N GLU A 385 -16.32 -27.75 -7.01
CA GLU A 385 -15.91 -29.16 -6.88
C GLU A 385 -14.38 -29.35 -6.91
N ARG A 386 -13.68 -28.54 -7.75
CA ARG A 386 -12.23 -28.64 -7.89
C ARG A 386 -11.51 -28.21 -6.63
N LEU A 387 -11.97 -27.14 -5.98
CA LEU A 387 -11.46 -26.69 -4.68
C LEU A 387 -11.68 -27.76 -3.61
N ALA A 388 -12.91 -28.32 -3.56
CA ALA A 388 -13.25 -29.38 -2.61
C ALA A 388 -12.31 -30.58 -2.76
N CYS A 389 -11.97 -30.98 -3.98
CA CYS A 389 -11.06 -32.09 -4.28
C CYS A 389 -9.61 -31.84 -3.81
N GLU A 390 -9.06 -30.64 -4.06
CA GLU A 390 -7.70 -30.31 -3.62
C GLU A 390 -7.62 -30.21 -2.08
N LYS A 391 -8.64 -29.64 -1.44
CA LYS A 391 -8.76 -29.60 0.03
C LYS A 391 -8.96 -30.99 0.63
N LEU A 392 -9.66 -31.88 -0.04
CA LEU A 392 -9.94 -33.24 0.43
C LEU A 392 -8.66 -34.03 0.73
N LEU A 393 -7.68 -33.98 -0.17
CA LEU A 393 -6.38 -34.62 0.02
C LEU A 393 -5.68 -34.06 1.25
N VAL A 394 -5.63 -32.73 1.35
CA VAL A 394 -4.98 -32.05 2.47
C VAL A 394 -5.67 -32.40 3.81
N ALA A 395 -7.00 -32.32 3.85
CA ALA A 395 -7.78 -32.70 5.03
C ALA A 395 -7.56 -34.17 5.44
N GLY A 396 -7.56 -35.08 4.47
CA GLY A 396 -7.35 -36.50 4.71
C GLY A 396 -5.97 -36.84 5.28
N VAL A 397 -4.93 -36.14 4.85
CA VAL A 397 -3.57 -36.32 5.37
C VAL A 397 -3.37 -35.65 6.72
N LEU A 398 -3.81 -34.40 6.89
CA LEU A 398 -3.53 -33.61 8.10
C LEU A 398 -4.45 -33.99 9.28
N LEU A 399 -5.72 -34.28 9.01
CA LEU A 399 -6.75 -34.58 10.02
C LEU A 399 -7.14 -36.04 10.06
N GLY A 400 -6.73 -36.84 9.08
CA GLY A 400 -7.06 -38.25 8.97
C GLY A 400 -8.39 -38.51 8.27
N LYS A 401 -8.62 -39.82 7.98
CA LYS A 401 -9.82 -40.31 7.27
C LYS A 401 -11.14 -40.08 8.01
N ASP A 402 -11.06 -39.86 9.33
CA ASP A 402 -12.24 -39.71 10.19
C ASP A 402 -12.75 -38.27 10.29
N CYS A 403 -12.01 -37.30 9.71
CA CYS A 403 -12.41 -35.91 9.61
C CYS A 403 -13.77 -35.75 8.91
N LYS A 404 -14.67 -34.97 9.51
CA LYS A 404 -16.04 -34.75 8.99
C LYS A 404 -16.04 -34.14 7.59
N TYR A 405 -15.10 -33.22 7.26
CA TYR A 405 -14.92 -32.65 5.94
C TYR A 405 -14.62 -33.76 4.92
N PHE A 406 -13.66 -34.63 5.22
CA PHE A 406 -13.27 -35.72 4.35
C PHE A 406 -14.43 -36.69 4.11
N LYS A 407 -15.13 -37.14 5.18
CA LYS A 407 -16.28 -38.04 5.08
C LYS A 407 -17.41 -37.49 4.21
N TYR A 408 -17.72 -36.17 4.36
CA TYR A 408 -18.77 -35.52 3.58
C TYR A 408 -18.43 -35.51 2.09
N ILE A 409 -17.28 -34.95 1.72
CA ILE A 409 -16.88 -34.88 0.32
C ILE A 409 -16.75 -36.27 -0.32
N MET A 410 -16.21 -37.24 0.39
CA MET A 410 -16.12 -38.61 -0.10
C MET A 410 -17.49 -39.23 -0.38
N LYS A 411 -18.51 -38.98 0.47
CA LYS A 411 -19.88 -39.49 0.28
C LYS A 411 -20.51 -38.89 -0.99
N GLU A 412 -20.45 -37.59 -1.16
CA GLU A 412 -21.04 -36.90 -2.31
C GLU A 412 -20.33 -37.27 -3.61
N HIS A 413 -19.02 -37.41 -3.58
CA HIS A 413 -18.21 -37.64 -4.78
C HIS A 413 -18.21 -39.12 -5.24
N TYR A 414 -18.43 -40.05 -4.36
CA TYR A 414 -18.46 -41.50 -4.69
C TYR A 414 -19.54 -41.81 -5.72
N LYS A 415 -20.59 -40.97 -5.77
CA LYS A 415 -21.66 -41.05 -6.76
C LYS A 415 -21.23 -40.61 -8.17
N ALA A 416 -20.25 -39.67 -8.30
CA ALA A 416 -19.93 -39.02 -9.54
C ALA A 416 -18.64 -39.51 -10.26
N LYS A 417 -17.56 -39.89 -9.55
CA LYS A 417 -16.26 -40.23 -10.18
C LYS A 417 -15.51 -41.35 -9.44
N LYS A 418 -16.05 -42.60 -9.46
CA LYS A 418 -15.55 -43.77 -8.75
C LYS A 418 -14.03 -44.05 -8.81
N ARG A 419 -13.40 -43.89 -9.98
CA ARG A 419 -12.02 -44.34 -10.23
C ARG A 419 -10.95 -43.45 -9.55
N LYS A 420 -11.05 -42.14 -9.66
CA LYS A 420 -10.07 -41.16 -9.13
C LYS A 420 -10.07 -41.11 -7.60
N PHE A 421 -11.21 -41.34 -6.99
CA PHE A 421 -11.38 -41.32 -5.53
C PHE A 421 -11.02 -42.63 -4.87
N LYS A 422 -11.09 -43.76 -5.58
CA LYS A 422 -10.57 -45.02 -5.10
C LYS A 422 -9.06 -44.93 -4.85
N THR A 423 -8.28 -44.36 -5.78
CA THR A 423 -6.84 -44.13 -5.61
C THR A 423 -6.52 -43.14 -4.50
N LEU A 424 -7.28 -42.06 -4.38
CA LEU A 424 -7.10 -41.09 -3.28
C LEU A 424 -7.40 -41.72 -1.90
N LYS A 425 -8.50 -42.50 -1.80
CA LYS A 425 -8.86 -43.20 -0.57
C LYS A 425 -7.79 -44.22 -0.18
N THR A 426 -7.25 -44.97 -1.14
CA THR A 426 -6.16 -45.92 -0.92
C THR A 426 -4.90 -45.17 -0.45
N PHE A 427 -4.50 -44.10 -1.13
CA PHE A 427 -3.36 -43.27 -0.75
C PHE A 427 -3.48 -42.74 0.68
N ILE A 428 -4.65 -42.19 1.06
CA ILE A 428 -4.86 -41.64 2.41
C ILE A 428 -4.88 -42.79 3.45
N LYS A 429 -5.42 -43.95 3.10
CA LYS A 429 -5.41 -45.15 4.00
C LYS A 429 -3.99 -45.62 4.24
N GLU A 430 -3.16 -45.71 3.22
CA GLU A 430 -1.74 -46.10 3.32
C GLU A 430 -0.93 -45.11 4.17
N HIS A 431 -1.29 -43.81 4.11
CA HIS A 431 -0.63 -42.76 4.87
C HIS A 431 -1.41 -42.29 6.11
N SER A 432 -2.43 -43.02 6.56
CA SER A 432 -3.27 -42.67 7.74
C SER A 432 -2.48 -42.55 9.05
N TRP A 433 -1.33 -43.18 9.13
CA TRP A 433 -0.39 -43.08 10.25
C TRP A 433 0.22 -41.67 10.41
N VAL A 434 0.23 -40.86 9.32
CA VAL A 434 0.74 -39.50 9.35
C VAL A 434 -0.15 -38.62 10.23
N ALA A 435 -1.47 -38.72 10.09
CA ALA A 435 -2.40 -37.97 10.91
C ALA A 435 -2.21 -38.22 12.40
N GLN A 436 -2.00 -39.49 12.80
CA GLN A 436 -1.72 -39.85 14.19
C GLN A 436 -0.43 -39.23 14.71
N ARG A 437 0.63 -39.23 13.89
CA ARG A 437 1.93 -38.59 14.23
C ARG A 437 1.93 -37.09 14.18
N LEU A 438 1.01 -36.48 13.43
CA LEU A 438 0.87 -35.03 13.36
C LEU A 438 0.07 -34.45 14.53
N CYS A 439 -0.79 -35.26 15.16
CA CYS A 439 -1.60 -34.88 16.30
C CYS A 439 -0.92 -35.20 17.66
N ALA A 440 0.03 -36.11 17.67
CA ALA A 440 0.90 -36.36 18.81
C ALA A 440 2.04 -35.32 18.90
#